data_3d25b72c5f9ded7b4284bb2a4784688d
#
_entry.id   3d25b72c5f9ded7b4284bb2a4784688d
#
_cell.length_a   1.000
_cell.length_b   1.000
_cell.length_c   1.000
_cell.angle_alpha   90.00
_cell.angle_beta   90.00
_cell.angle_gamma   90.00
#
_symmetry.space_group_name_H-M   'P 1'
#
loop_
_entity.id
_entity.type
_entity.pdbx_description
1 polymer ?
#
loop_
_entity_poly.entity_id
_entity_poly.type
_entity_poly.pdbx_seq_one_letter_code
_entity_poly.pdbx_strand_id
1 'polypeptide(L)'
;MKRQLFILAASLTCLTACGEEAFEIGEAMADEAFWKSDPVLFVQRHRDHGFDFTSESREGADSRLDGGVTYFGVPVYESRIAFPEDGRGIAHVELTLYTEAGTESYQEISVGQATMRRRVRNEKKISRDDFLGILNQVRGRLTPQGSKNPVPASQRTKRQGQFQRLQTWPKTATPTVTTLIWNYYQEGSKAATFKPGFIRVSIDGPARLAGGAARGRQKAPTAKEKKSIADNVIRDPRGDVFVDNIPMVDQGQKGYCAAATSERVMRYYGVEVDEHEIGQAAGTTADGGTSTKEMKESIDMIGKRFRLATQTLYGDFDKNVDDRIQGLEKEVASYNKAAKKLKKAEIAESVYIHRSGNMIQYDPRAVDTAMDPEVLMDMKVNGAQKSRYRKFMSDIHQYVNQGIPLIWGVKFGVYPEPNTKQELGYHIRLIIGYNDKKREILYSDTWGSGHELKRMPADWAWTISRCLMVMKPLR
;
A
#
# COMPACT_ATOMS: atom_id res chain seq x y z
N MET A 1 -49.45 -33.61 -9.22
CA MET A 1 -49.16 -32.18 -9.49
C MET A 1 -47.76 -31.88 -8.98
N LYS A 2 -46.76 -31.86 -9.87
CA LYS A 2 -45.37 -31.55 -9.54
C LYS A 2 -45.20 -30.04 -9.68
N ARG A 3 -44.87 -29.34 -8.59
CA ARG A 3 -44.44 -27.93 -8.62
C ARG A 3 -42.96 -27.88 -9.01
N GLN A 4 -42.68 -27.39 -10.18
CA GLN A 4 -41.31 -26.98 -10.58
C GLN A 4 -40.98 -25.67 -9.90
N LEU A 5 -39.89 -25.67 -9.14
CA LEU A 5 -39.28 -24.47 -8.57
C LEU A 5 -38.40 -23.87 -9.66
N PHE A 6 -38.81 -22.73 -10.21
CA PHE A 6 -37.93 -21.88 -11.04
C PHE A 6 -37.03 -21.09 -10.10
N ILE A 7 -35.73 -21.40 -10.11
CA ILE A 7 -34.71 -20.57 -9.53
C ILE A 7 -34.44 -19.46 -10.54
N LEU A 8 -34.89 -18.25 -10.23
CA LEU A 8 -34.52 -17.04 -10.96
C LEU A 8 -33.06 -16.72 -10.63
N ALA A 9 -32.14 -17.08 -11.51
CA ALA A 9 -30.78 -16.52 -11.49
C ALA A 9 -30.89 -15.05 -11.91
N ALA A 10 -30.77 -14.17 -10.94
CA ALA A 10 -30.60 -12.75 -11.23
C ALA A 10 -29.20 -12.54 -11.84
N SER A 11 -29.16 -12.54 -13.17
CA SER A 11 -27.97 -12.12 -13.92
C SER A 11 -27.77 -10.63 -13.66
N LEU A 12 -26.76 -10.28 -12.85
CA LEU A 12 -26.24 -8.94 -12.76
C LEU A 12 -25.46 -8.65 -14.05
N THR A 13 -26.15 -8.16 -15.08
CA THR A 13 -25.49 -7.57 -16.25
C THR A 13 -24.89 -6.24 -15.83
N CYS A 14 -23.63 -6.25 -15.48
CA CYS A 14 -22.81 -5.04 -15.42
C CYS A 14 -22.59 -4.62 -16.88
N LEU A 15 -23.09 -3.44 -17.28
CA LEU A 15 -22.78 -2.86 -18.58
C LEU A 15 -21.28 -2.52 -18.60
N THR A 16 -20.49 -3.37 -19.25
CA THR A 16 -19.10 -3.07 -19.61
C THR A 16 -19.10 -2.09 -20.78
N ALA A 17 -18.46 -0.98 -20.62
CA ALA A 17 -18.31 0.08 -21.63
C ALA A 17 -17.29 -0.25 -22.72
N CYS A 18 -16.82 -1.48 -22.86
CA CYS A 18 -16.06 -2.02 -23.98
C CYS A 18 -16.31 -3.51 -24.05
N GLY A 19 -16.71 -4.01 -25.21
CA GLY A 19 -17.21 -5.39 -25.42
C GLY A 19 -16.12 -6.46 -25.46
N GLU A 20 -15.13 -6.42 -24.59
CA GLU A 20 -14.14 -7.48 -24.41
C GLU A 20 -14.52 -8.38 -23.25
N GLU A 21 -14.43 -9.68 -23.48
CA GLU A 21 -14.70 -10.72 -22.50
C GLU A 21 -13.62 -10.66 -21.39
N ALA A 22 -14.03 -10.80 -20.12
CA ALA A 22 -13.10 -10.74 -18.99
C ALA A 22 -12.01 -11.82 -19.13
N PHE A 23 -10.78 -11.49 -18.75
CA PHE A 23 -9.66 -12.43 -18.76
C PHE A 23 -9.84 -13.50 -17.67
N GLU A 24 -10.11 -14.74 -18.08
CA GLU A 24 -10.24 -15.87 -17.16
C GLU A 24 -8.86 -16.42 -16.79
N ILE A 25 -8.27 -15.84 -15.75
CA ILE A 25 -6.91 -16.13 -15.32
C ILE A 25 -6.76 -17.57 -14.76
N GLY A 26 -7.83 -18.15 -14.21
CA GLY A 26 -7.80 -19.51 -13.67
C GLY A 26 -7.57 -20.57 -14.76
N GLU A 27 -8.16 -20.37 -15.92
CA GLU A 27 -7.95 -21.23 -17.09
C GLU A 27 -6.57 -20.99 -17.71
N ALA A 28 -6.16 -19.73 -17.84
CA ALA A 28 -4.84 -19.38 -18.37
C ALA A 28 -3.70 -20.01 -17.55
N MET A 29 -3.78 -20.02 -16.24
CA MET A 29 -2.77 -20.64 -15.36
C MET A 29 -2.71 -22.18 -15.46
N ALA A 30 -3.67 -22.82 -16.12
CA ALA A 30 -3.59 -24.25 -16.39
C ALA A 30 -2.57 -24.58 -17.48
N ASP A 31 -2.27 -23.63 -18.34
CA ASP A 31 -1.27 -23.76 -19.41
C ASP A 31 0.14 -23.37 -18.88
N GLU A 32 1.13 -24.21 -19.22
CA GLU A 32 2.54 -23.93 -18.91
C GLU A 32 3.05 -22.66 -19.60
N ALA A 33 2.47 -22.31 -20.77
CA ALA A 33 2.82 -21.09 -21.50
C ALA A 33 2.52 -19.82 -20.71
N PHE A 34 1.48 -19.82 -19.87
CA PHE A 34 1.19 -18.69 -18.96
C PHE A 34 2.39 -18.40 -18.05
N TRP A 35 2.94 -19.44 -17.41
CA TRP A 35 4.03 -19.31 -16.46
C TRP A 35 5.37 -18.96 -17.11
N LYS A 36 5.49 -19.17 -18.42
CA LYS A 36 6.67 -18.82 -19.24
C LYS A 36 6.52 -17.49 -19.98
N SER A 37 5.41 -16.78 -19.79
CA SER A 37 5.14 -15.52 -20.47
C SER A 37 6.21 -14.48 -20.19
N ASP A 38 6.68 -13.81 -21.24
CA ASP A 38 7.52 -12.63 -21.08
C ASP A 38 6.73 -11.51 -20.36
N PRO A 39 7.28 -10.85 -19.33
CA PRO A 39 6.57 -9.83 -18.56
C PRO A 39 6.01 -8.68 -19.41
N VAL A 40 6.80 -8.20 -20.41
CA VAL A 40 6.39 -7.08 -21.26
C VAL A 40 5.24 -7.49 -22.17
N LEU A 41 5.37 -8.67 -22.80
CA LEU A 41 4.33 -9.21 -23.67
C LEU A 41 3.06 -9.55 -22.89
N PHE A 42 3.19 -10.03 -21.65
CA PHE A 42 2.03 -10.30 -20.78
C PHE A 42 1.27 -9.01 -20.52
N VAL A 43 1.93 -7.96 -20.05
CA VAL A 43 1.29 -6.67 -19.75
C VAL A 43 0.69 -6.03 -21.01
N GLN A 44 1.40 -6.07 -22.14
CA GLN A 44 0.88 -5.55 -23.41
C GLN A 44 -0.39 -6.27 -23.85
N ARG A 45 -0.43 -7.61 -23.77
CA ARG A 45 -1.56 -8.44 -24.17
C ARG A 45 -2.78 -8.23 -23.28
N HIS A 46 -2.57 -7.99 -21.98
CA HIS A 46 -3.64 -7.87 -21.00
C HIS A 46 -3.90 -6.42 -20.53
N ARG A 47 -3.44 -5.45 -21.31
CA ARG A 47 -3.63 -4.03 -20.99
C ARG A 47 -5.11 -3.64 -20.91
N ASP A 48 -5.92 -4.17 -21.82
CA ASP A 48 -7.36 -3.88 -21.87
C ASP A 48 -8.11 -4.54 -20.69
N HIS A 49 -7.50 -5.55 -20.06
CA HIS A 49 -7.96 -6.13 -18.79
C HIS A 49 -7.42 -5.38 -17.55
N GLY A 50 -6.77 -4.23 -17.76
CA GLY A 50 -6.30 -3.33 -16.71
C GLY A 50 -4.91 -3.62 -16.16
N PHE A 51 -4.15 -4.58 -16.74
CA PHE A 51 -2.78 -4.85 -16.28
C PHE A 51 -1.82 -3.75 -16.68
N ASP A 52 -1.06 -3.27 -15.70
CA ASP A 52 0.07 -2.37 -15.91
C ASP A 52 1.19 -2.72 -14.92
N PHE A 53 2.44 -2.34 -15.24
CA PHE A 53 3.55 -2.56 -14.33
C PHE A 53 3.38 -1.76 -13.04
N THR A 54 3.71 -2.40 -11.91
CA THR A 54 3.61 -1.78 -10.58
C THR A 54 4.69 -0.72 -10.38
N SER A 55 5.84 -0.86 -11.06
CA SER A 55 6.99 0.03 -10.93
C SER A 55 7.85 0.04 -12.20
N GLU A 56 8.80 0.98 -12.26
CA GLU A 56 9.79 1.05 -13.35
C GLU A 56 10.72 -0.18 -13.40
N SER A 57 10.93 -0.87 -12.26
CA SER A 57 11.71 -2.10 -12.19
C SER A 57 11.05 -3.30 -12.88
N ARG A 58 9.74 -3.21 -13.15
CA ARG A 58 8.93 -4.25 -13.81
C ARG A 58 8.97 -5.60 -13.11
N GLU A 59 9.15 -5.61 -11.78
CA GLU A 59 9.13 -6.82 -10.96
C GLU A 59 7.73 -7.38 -10.74
N GLY A 60 6.69 -6.59 -11.06
CA GLY A 60 5.30 -7.00 -10.94
C GLY A 60 4.38 -6.21 -11.86
N ALA A 61 3.18 -6.76 -12.03
CA ALA A 61 2.05 -6.10 -12.68
C ALA A 61 0.79 -6.30 -11.84
N ASP A 62 -0.10 -5.32 -11.85
CA ASP A 62 -1.42 -5.46 -11.21
C ASP A 62 -2.55 -5.05 -12.16
N SER A 63 -3.76 -5.55 -11.88
CA SER A 63 -5.00 -5.09 -12.46
C SER A 63 -6.05 -4.92 -11.38
N ARG A 64 -6.77 -3.80 -11.44
CA ARG A 64 -7.90 -3.46 -10.56
C ARG A 64 -9.12 -3.02 -11.35
N LEU A 65 -9.13 -3.31 -12.65
CA LEU A 65 -10.25 -2.99 -13.51
C LEU A 65 -11.46 -3.84 -13.09
N ASP A 66 -12.54 -3.18 -12.69
CA ASP A 66 -13.79 -3.89 -12.34
C ASP A 66 -14.31 -4.67 -13.55
N GLY A 67 -14.44 -5.98 -13.37
CA GLY A 67 -14.84 -6.89 -14.45
C GLY A 67 -13.74 -7.25 -15.45
N GLY A 68 -12.50 -6.73 -15.32
CA GLY A 68 -11.42 -7.04 -16.26
C GLY A 68 -10.86 -8.46 -16.12
N VAL A 69 -10.91 -9.04 -14.92
CA VAL A 69 -10.35 -10.37 -14.62
C VAL A 69 -11.37 -11.23 -13.88
N THR A 70 -11.41 -12.52 -14.22
CA THR A 70 -12.18 -13.53 -13.49
C THR A 70 -11.29 -14.70 -13.09
N TYR A 71 -11.67 -15.40 -12.02
CA TYR A 71 -11.04 -16.63 -11.56
C TYR A 71 -12.10 -17.70 -11.36
N PHE A 72 -12.14 -18.64 -12.29
CA PHE A 72 -13.19 -19.66 -12.38
C PHE A 72 -14.61 -19.04 -12.38
N GLY A 73 -14.78 -17.96 -13.15
CA GLY A 73 -16.04 -17.24 -13.25
C GLY A 73 -16.38 -16.35 -12.04
N VAL A 74 -15.50 -16.26 -11.04
CA VAL A 74 -15.62 -15.30 -9.93
C VAL A 74 -14.91 -14.02 -10.32
N PRO A 75 -15.57 -12.84 -10.27
CA PRO A 75 -14.89 -11.57 -10.48
C PRO A 75 -13.73 -11.37 -9.51
N VAL A 76 -12.60 -10.90 -10.04
CA VAL A 76 -11.40 -10.58 -9.25
C VAL A 76 -11.37 -9.09 -9.01
N TYR A 77 -11.32 -8.72 -7.75
CA TYR A 77 -11.20 -7.31 -7.34
C TYR A 77 -9.82 -6.73 -7.62
N GLU A 78 -8.78 -7.51 -7.34
CA GLU A 78 -7.38 -7.15 -7.59
C GLU A 78 -6.61 -8.40 -8.02
N SER A 79 -5.86 -8.29 -9.10
CA SER A 79 -4.91 -9.30 -9.56
C SER A 79 -3.51 -8.73 -9.44
N ARG A 80 -2.60 -9.47 -8.81
CA ARG A 80 -1.17 -9.14 -8.77
C ARG A 80 -0.36 -10.27 -9.33
N ILE A 81 0.60 -9.94 -10.17
CA ILE A 81 1.53 -10.86 -10.79
C ILE A 81 2.93 -10.43 -10.43
N ALA A 82 3.73 -11.34 -9.88
CA ALA A 82 5.14 -11.11 -9.64
C ALA A 82 5.98 -11.83 -10.68
N PHE A 83 6.96 -11.14 -11.21
CA PHE A 83 7.95 -11.66 -12.14
C PHE A 83 9.24 -12.02 -11.41
N PRO A 84 10.01 -13.05 -11.86
CA PRO A 84 11.32 -13.36 -11.32
C PRO A 84 12.33 -12.24 -11.63
N GLU A 85 13.37 -12.12 -10.81
CA GLU A 85 14.47 -11.13 -11.02
C GLU A 85 15.17 -11.27 -12.38
N ASP A 86 15.22 -12.47 -12.95
CA ASP A 86 15.78 -12.71 -14.28
C ASP A 86 14.86 -12.32 -15.43
N GLY A 87 13.67 -11.80 -15.11
CA GLY A 87 12.68 -11.34 -16.07
C GLY A 87 12.06 -12.43 -16.93
N ARG A 88 12.15 -13.71 -16.52
CA ARG A 88 11.67 -14.85 -17.31
C ARG A 88 10.47 -15.51 -16.67
N GLY A 89 9.31 -15.29 -17.27
CA GLY A 89 8.07 -15.93 -16.85
C GLY A 89 7.37 -15.23 -15.66
N ILE A 90 6.42 -15.94 -15.08
CA ILE A 90 5.62 -15.51 -13.93
C ILE A 90 6.01 -16.36 -12.72
N ALA A 91 6.38 -15.72 -11.63
CA ALA A 91 6.77 -16.40 -10.39
C ALA A 91 5.59 -16.64 -9.45
N HIS A 92 4.68 -15.67 -9.38
CA HIS A 92 3.59 -15.70 -8.41
C HIS A 92 2.38 -14.92 -8.93
N VAL A 93 1.18 -15.39 -8.55
CA VAL A 93 -0.10 -14.71 -8.80
C VAL A 93 -0.85 -14.59 -7.48
N GLU A 94 -1.32 -13.41 -7.15
CA GLU A 94 -2.22 -13.17 -6.04
C GLU A 94 -3.51 -12.53 -6.54
N LEU A 95 -4.65 -13.11 -6.15
CA LEU A 95 -5.98 -12.69 -6.56
C LEU A 95 -6.82 -12.37 -5.33
N THR A 96 -7.32 -11.16 -5.23
CA THR A 96 -8.29 -10.76 -4.21
C THR A 96 -9.69 -10.86 -4.80
N LEU A 97 -10.46 -11.86 -4.36
CA LEU A 97 -11.82 -12.11 -4.83
C LEU A 97 -12.86 -11.32 -4.03
N TYR A 98 -12.53 -10.97 -2.81
CA TYR A 98 -13.35 -10.13 -1.95
C TYR A 98 -12.48 -9.44 -0.88
N THR A 99 -12.82 -8.20 -0.56
CA THR A 99 -12.26 -7.48 0.57
C THR A 99 -13.30 -6.52 1.17
N GLU A 100 -13.34 -6.41 2.51
CA GLU A 100 -14.22 -5.47 3.24
C GLU A 100 -13.88 -4.00 2.92
N ALA A 101 -12.66 -3.72 2.49
CA ALA A 101 -12.24 -2.39 2.10
C ALA A 101 -13.08 -1.79 0.95
N GLY A 102 -13.89 -2.62 0.31
CA GLY A 102 -14.88 -2.22 -0.71
C GLY A 102 -14.26 -1.83 -2.04
N THR A 103 -15.09 -1.83 -3.06
CA THR A 103 -14.76 -1.21 -4.34
C THR A 103 -15.01 0.29 -4.22
N GLU A 104 -14.05 1.11 -4.57
CA GLU A 104 -14.29 2.52 -4.77
C GLU A 104 -14.40 2.80 -6.26
N SER A 105 -15.46 3.48 -6.65
CA SER A 105 -15.63 4.04 -7.99
C SER A 105 -15.52 5.55 -7.94
N TYR A 106 -15.09 6.17 -9.04
CA TYR A 106 -15.19 7.60 -9.22
C TYR A 106 -16.46 7.91 -9.96
N GLN A 107 -17.28 8.81 -9.41
CA GLN A 107 -18.31 9.50 -10.17
C GLN A 107 -17.73 10.81 -10.71
N GLU A 108 -17.76 10.97 -12.01
CA GLU A 108 -17.48 12.26 -12.64
C GLU A 108 -18.73 13.15 -12.49
N ILE A 109 -18.56 14.25 -11.79
CA ILE A 109 -19.60 15.26 -11.62
C ILE A 109 -19.17 16.48 -12.40
N SER A 110 -19.95 16.84 -13.44
CA SER A 110 -19.74 18.07 -14.18
C SER A 110 -20.39 19.24 -13.44
N VAL A 111 -19.62 20.23 -13.05
CA VAL A 111 -20.09 21.48 -12.48
C VAL A 111 -19.65 22.60 -13.42
N GLY A 112 -20.54 23.04 -14.30
CA GLY A 112 -20.23 23.98 -15.38
C GLY A 112 -19.26 23.36 -16.39
N GLN A 113 -18.13 24.02 -16.65
CA GLN A 113 -17.09 23.52 -17.58
C GLN A 113 -16.01 22.65 -16.86
N ALA A 114 -16.12 22.48 -15.54
CA ALA A 114 -15.18 21.69 -14.77
C ALA A 114 -15.74 20.30 -14.49
N THR A 115 -14.96 19.27 -14.78
CA THR A 115 -15.26 17.89 -14.37
C THR A 115 -14.55 17.59 -13.07
N MET A 116 -15.32 17.34 -12.01
CA MET A 116 -14.80 16.91 -10.73
C MET A 116 -15.00 15.40 -10.56
N ARG A 117 -13.96 14.69 -10.13
CA ARG A 117 -14.08 13.29 -9.75
C ARG A 117 -14.45 13.21 -8.28
N ARG A 118 -15.68 12.78 -8.01
CA ARG A 118 -16.13 12.46 -6.65
C ARG A 118 -15.90 10.99 -6.39
N ARG A 119 -15.19 10.71 -5.31
CA ARG A 119 -15.00 9.35 -4.81
C ARG A 119 -16.32 8.85 -4.19
N VAL A 120 -16.81 7.75 -4.67
CA VAL A 120 -17.98 7.05 -4.11
C VAL A 120 -17.51 5.72 -3.59
N ARG A 121 -17.64 5.52 -2.29
CA ARG A 121 -17.35 4.24 -1.65
C ARG A 121 -18.55 3.34 -1.85
N ASN A 122 -18.41 2.34 -2.68
CA ASN A 122 -19.40 1.28 -2.86
C ASN A 122 -19.19 0.25 -1.76
N GLU A 123 -19.81 0.47 -0.60
CA GLU A 123 -19.90 -0.55 0.43
C GLU A 123 -20.84 -1.68 -0.07
N LYS A 124 -20.35 -2.56 -0.91
CA LYS A 124 -21.01 -3.85 -1.16
C LYS A 124 -20.75 -4.72 0.07
N LYS A 125 -21.58 -4.58 1.09
CA LYS A 125 -21.63 -5.60 2.15
C LYS A 125 -22.13 -6.89 1.51
N ILE A 126 -21.21 -7.83 1.34
CA ILE A 126 -21.56 -9.16 0.86
C ILE A 126 -22.28 -9.93 1.98
N SER A 127 -23.33 -10.67 1.62
CA SER A 127 -24.01 -11.52 2.58
C SER A 127 -23.12 -12.72 2.99
N ARG A 128 -23.45 -13.38 4.10
CA ARG A 128 -22.78 -14.61 4.51
C ARG A 128 -22.84 -15.68 3.42
N ASP A 129 -23.99 -15.81 2.80
CA ASP A 129 -24.24 -16.87 1.83
C ASP A 129 -23.50 -16.60 0.52
N ASP A 130 -23.43 -15.36 0.07
CA ASP A 130 -22.61 -14.96 -1.08
C ASP A 130 -21.12 -15.17 -0.79
N PHE A 131 -20.63 -14.79 0.40
CA PHE A 131 -19.25 -15.02 0.80
C PHE A 131 -18.89 -16.51 0.78
N LEU A 132 -19.75 -17.34 1.35
CA LEU A 132 -19.56 -18.80 1.34
C LEU A 132 -19.75 -19.38 -0.07
N GLY A 133 -20.61 -18.78 -0.88
CA GLY A 133 -20.80 -19.12 -2.29
C GLY A 133 -19.49 -18.99 -3.08
N ILE A 134 -18.82 -17.86 -2.98
CA ILE A 134 -17.49 -17.62 -3.60
C ILE A 134 -16.48 -18.69 -3.13
N LEU A 135 -16.38 -18.91 -1.82
CA LEU A 135 -15.47 -19.93 -1.28
C LEU A 135 -15.74 -21.32 -1.84
N ASN A 136 -17.01 -21.73 -1.90
CA ASN A 136 -17.39 -23.05 -2.37
C ASN A 136 -17.17 -23.21 -3.88
N GLN A 137 -17.42 -22.16 -4.67
CA GLN A 137 -17.15 -22.17 -6.11
C GLN A 137 -15.65 -22.38 -6.38
N VAL A 138 -14.79 -21.60 -5.72
CA VAL A 138 -13.34 -21.72 -5.88
C VAL A 138 -12.83 -23.09 -5.41
N ARG A 139 -13.27 -23.57 -4.25
CA ARG A 139 -12.92 -24.90 -3.75
C ARG A 139 -13.34 -26.02 -4.70
N GLY A 140 -14.55 -25.94 -5.24
CA GLY A 140 -15.06 -26.91 -6.20
C GLY A 140 -14.22 -27.02 -7.47
N ARG A 141 -13.67 -25.90 -7.94
CA ARG A 141 -12.78 -25.86 -9.11
C ARG A 141 -11.35 -26.30 -8.78
N LEU A 142 -10.84 -26.00 -7.60
CA LEU A 142 -9.52 -26.43 -7.17
C LEU A 142 -9.46 -27.92 -6.81
N THR A 143 -10.57 -28.53 -6.47
CA THR A 143 -10.64 -29.95 -6.11
C THR A 143 -10.99 -30.78 -7.35
N PRO A 144 -10.05 -31.59 -7.90
CA PRO A 144 -10.32 -32.39 -9.08
C PRO A 144 -11.49 -33.35 -8.89
N GLN A 145 -12.39 -33.42 -9.86
CA GLN A 145 -13.48 -34.36 -9.85
C GLN A 145 -12.93 -35.80 -9.87
N GLY A 146 -13.44 -36.66 -8.99
CA GLY A 146 -12.98 -38.03 -8.86
C GLY A 146 -11.63 -38.20 -8.11
N SER A 147 -11.10 -37.17 -7.55
CA SER A 147 -9.90 -37.25 -6.69
C SER A 147 -10.18 -38.09 -5.45
N LYS A 148 -9.31 -39.09 -5.16
CA LYS A 148 -9.33 -39.84 -3.90
C LYS A 148 -8.86 -38.95 -2.71
N ASN A 149 -8.31 -37.77 -2.99
CA ASN A 149 -7.91 -36.80 -1.98
C ASN A 149 -9.09 -35.86 -1.70
N PRO A 150 -9.65 -35.89 -0.50
CA PRO A 150 -10.67 -34.94 -0.10
C PRO A 150 -10.10 -33.52 -0.13
N VAL A 151 -11.02 -32.54 -0.21
CA VAL A 151 -10.64 -31.11 -0.03
C VAL A 151 -9.71 -31.01 1.16
N PRO A 152 -8.53 -30.38 1.03
CA PRO A 152 -7.58 -30.27 2.13
C PRO A 152 -8.25 -29.70 3.37
N ALA A 153 -7.92 -30.24 4.54
CA ALA A 153 -8.43 -29.70 5.80
C ALA A 153 -8.03 -28.25 5.95
N SER A 154 -8.99 -27.38 6.32
CA SER A 154 -8.65 -25.98 6.56
C SER A 154 -7.78 -25.86 7.79
N GLN A 155 -6.65 -25.19 7.64
CA GLN A 155 -5.79 -24.83 8.75
C GLN A 155 -6.23 -23.45 9.27
N ARG A 156 -6.31 -23.31 10.60
CA ARG A 156 -6.58 -22.05 11.26
C ARG A 156 -5.25 -21.49 11.78
N THR A 157 -4.83 -20.39 11.22
CA THR A 157 -3.65 -19.67 11.68
C THR A 157 -4.06 -18.40 12.41
N LYS A 158 -3.32 -18.04 13.46
CA LYS A 158 -3.46 -16.73 14.09
C LYS A 158 -2.34 -15.87 13.54
N ARG A 159 -2.68 -15.05 12.56
CA ARG A 159 -1.78 -14.00 12.08
C ARG A 159 -2.29 -12.67 12.60
N GLN A 160 -1.38 -11.85 13.14
CA GLN A 160 -1.67 -10.46 13.57
C GLN A 160 -2.86 -10.32 14.52
N GLY A 161 -3.16 -11.36 15.32
CA GLY A 161 -4.32 -11.36 16.23
C GLY A 161 -5.67 -11.62 15.56
N GLN A 162 -5.72 -11.72 14.23
CA GLN A 162 -6.88 -12.19 13.48
C GLN A 162 -6.73 -13.66 13.14
N PHE A 163 -7.85 -14.39 13.15
CA PHE A 163 -7.85 -15.78 12.72
C PHE A 163 -8.09 -15.82 11.21
N GLN A 164 -7.10 -16.34 10.50
CA GLN A 164 -7.23 -16.69 9.09
C GLN A 164 -7.44 -18.19 8.94
N ARG A 165 -8.19 -18.58 7.93
CA ARG A 165 -8.29 -19.96 7.49
C ARG A 165 -7.58 -20.07 6.16
N LEU A 166 -6.89 -21.19 5.93
CA LEU A 166 -6.21 -21.44 4.66
C LEU A 166 -6.40 -22.92 4.25
N GLN A 167 -6.43 -23.15 2.96
CA GLN A 167 -6.38 -24.46 2.34
C GLN A 167 -5.40 -24.42 1.17
N THR A 168 -4.61 -25.48 0.99
CA THR A 168 -3.54 -25.52 -0.02
C THR A 168 -3.69 -26.73 -0.91
N TRP A 169 -3.63 -26.49 -2.22
CA TRP A 169 -3.69 -27.52 -3.27
C TRP A 169 -2.38 -27.50 -4.06
N PRO A 170 -1.52 -28.52 -3.90
CA PRO A 170 -0.39 -28.72 -4.79
C PRO A 170 -0.87 -29.34 -6.11
N LYS A 171 -0.34 -28.86 -7.24
CA LYS A 171 -0.58 -29.38 -8.57
C LYS A 171 0.71 -29.99 -9.12
N THR A 172 0.63 -31.21 -9.65
CA THR A 172 1.81 -31.97 -10.11
C THR A 172 2.06 -31.83 -11.61
N ALA A 173 1.03 -31.67 -12.43
CA ALA A 173 1.16 -31.59 -13.89
C ALA A 173 1.84 -30.29 -14.34
N THR A 174 1.43 -29.15 -13.80
CA THR A 174 2.17 -27.89 -13.84
C THR A 174 2.53 -27.59 -12.39
N PRO A 175 3.80 -27.65 -12.00
CA PRO A 175 4.18 -27.55 -10.59
C PRO A 175 3.81 -26.17 -10.05
N THR A 176 2.65 -26.09 -9.43
CA THR A 176 2.11 -24.89 -8.77
C THR A 176 1.54 -25.27 -7.43
N VAL A 177 1.54 -24.31 -6.52
CA VAL A 177 0.88 -24.44 -5.21
C VAL A 177 -0.13 -23.33 -5.07
N THR A 178 -1.42 -23.70 -5.04
CA THR A 178 -2.51 -22.74 -4.82
C THR A 178 -2.93 -22.76 -3.36
N THR A 179 -2.97 -21.61 -2.74
CA THR A 179 -3.44 -21.41 -1.36
C THR A 179 -4.63 -20.46 -1.37
N LEU A 180 -5.78 -20.94 -0.92
CA LEU A 180 -6.96 -20.12 -0.66
C LEU A 180 -6.91 -19.65 0.79
N ILE A 181 -6.99 -18.34 0.98
CA ILE A 181 -6.89 -17.67 2.29
C ILE A 181 -8.15 -16.84 2.48
N TRP A 182 -8.79 -16.95 3.66
CA TRP A 182 -9.97 -16.14 3.96
C TRP A 182 -10.11 -15.87 5.44
N ASN A 183 -10.78 -14.80 5.77
CA ASN A 183 -11.22 -14.53 7.11
C ASN A 183 -12.63 -13.95 7.16
N TYR A 184 -13.31 -14.17 8.25
CA TYR A 184 -14.55 -13.51 8.65
C TYR A 184 -14.69 -13.60 10.17
N TYR A 185 -15.45 -12.68 10.73
CA TYR A 185 -15.89 -12.75 12.13
C TYR A 185 -17.35 -13.14 12.20
N GLN A 186 -17.68 -14.02 13.11
CA GLN A 186 -19.07 -14.40 13.41
C GLN A 186 -19.15 -14.79 14.90
N GLU A 187 -20.08 -14.16 15.63
CA GLU A 187 -20.33 -14.45 17.03
C GLU A 187 -21.37 -15.57 17.11
N GLY A 188 -20.94 -16.74 17.59
CA GLY A 188 -21.79 -17.94 17.65
C GLY A 188 -22.29 -18.40 16.29
N SER A 189 -23.51 -18.90 16.22
CA SER A 189 -24.18 -19.35 14.98
C SER A 189 -25.07 -18.28 14.34
N LYS A 190 -25.16 -17.07 14.90
CA LYS A 190 -26.06 -16.02 14.44
C LYS A 190 -25.54 -15.37 13.16
N ALA A 191 -26.27 -15.52 12.06
CA ALA A 191 -25.92 -14.90 10.77
C ALA A 191 -25.87 -13.36 10.85
N ALA A 192 -26.65 -12.75 11.72
CA ALA A 192 -26.69 -11.30 11.92
C ALA A 192 -25.38 -10.68 12.45
N THR A 193 -24.48 -11.51 13.01
CA THR A 193 -23.16 -11.05 13.49
C THR A 193 -22.04 -11.33 12.51
N PHE A 194 -22.35 -11.81 11.30
CA PHE A 194 -21.37 -12.11 10.28
C PHE A 194 -20.73 -10.83 9.74
N LYS A 195 -19.43 -10.76 9.83
CA LYS A 195 -18.61 -9.68 9.25
C LYS A 195 -17.59 -10.32 8.31
N PRO A 196 -17.77 -10.19 6.98
CA PRO A 196 -16.79 -10.69 6.03
C PRO A 196 -15.50 -9.87 6.14
N GLY A 197 -14.36 -10.50 5.99
CA GLY A 197 -13.08 -9.81 5.91
C GLY A 197 -12.57 -9.81 4.48
N PHE A 198 -11.98 -10.94 4.06
CA PHE A 198 -11.46 -11.08 2.70
C PHE A 198 -11.48 -12.55 2.22
N ILE A 199 -11.40 -12.72 0.90
CA ILE A 199 -11.12 -13.98 0.20
C ILE A 199 -10.00 -13.71 -0.78
N ARG A 200 -8.88 -14.45 -0.65
CA ARG A 200 -7.71 -14.31 -1.48
C ARG A 200 -7.20 -15.67 -1.95
N VAL A 201 -6.69 -15.72 -3.17
CA VAL A 201 -6.02 -16.87 -3.75
C VAL A 201 -4.57 -16.48 -4.04
N SER A 202 -3.64 -17.28 -3.55
CA SER A 202 -2.20 -17.09 -3.72
C SER A 202 -1.65 -18.31 -4.46
N ILE A 203 -1.01 -18.11 -5.60
CA ILE A 203 -0.54 -19.19 -6.45
C ILE A 203 0.96 -19.02 -6.70
N ASP A 204 1.74 -19.95 -6.16
CA ASP A 204 3.18 -20.04 -6.43
C ASP A 204 3.40 -20.81 -7.73
N GLY A 205 4.03 -20.18 -8.70
CA GLY A 205 4.38 -20.77 -9.99
C GLY A 205 5.65 -21.61 -9.98
N PRO A 206 5.95 -22.30 -11.11
CA PRO A 206 7.10 -23.19 -11.22
C PRO A 206 8.44 -22.52 -10.90
N ALA A 207 8.65 -21.31 -11.38
CA ALA A 207 9.89 -20.55 -11.15
C ALA A 207 10.13 -20.29 -9.64
N ARG A 208 9.06 -19.96 -8.91
CA ARG A 208 9.13 -19.74 -7.45
C ARG A 208 9.40 -21.02 -6.69
N LEU A 209 8.81 -22.13 -7.11
CA LEU A 209 8.99 -23.43 -6.47
C LEU A 209 10.37 -24.03 -6.76
N ALA A 210 10.93 -23.83 -7.96
CA ALA A 210 12.25 -24.33 -8.34
C ALA A 210 13.41 -23.56 -7.68
N GLY A 211 13.23 -22.26 -7.40
CA GLY A 211 14.25 -21.38 -6.84
C GLY A 211 14.53 -21.57 -5.34
N GLY A 212 13.90 -22.54 -4.68
CA GLY A 212 14.11 -22.84 -3.27
C GLY A 212 14.08 -21.62 -2.37
N ALA A 213 12.89 -21.16 -2.00
CA ALA A 213 12.61 -19.96 -1.21
C ALA A 213 12.84 -18.66 -2.00
N ALA A 214 11.74 -18.17 -2.56
CA ALA A 214 11.67 -16.82 -3.09
C ALA A 214 12.28 -15.82 -2.11
N ARG A 215 13.14 -14.93 -2.60
CA ARG A 215 13.70 -13.80 -1.84
C ARG A 215 12.65 -12.83 -1.28
N GLY A 216 11.38 -13.14 -1.33
CA GLY A 216 10.30 -12.42 -0.67
C GLY A 216 9.98 -12.85 0.76
N ARG A 217 10.46 -14.03 1.19
CA ARG A 217 10.40 -14.47 2.58
C ARG A 217 11.82 -14.66 3.09
N GLN A 218 12.47 -13.59 3.49
CA GLN A 218 13.57 -13.76 4.42
C GLN A 218 12.98 -14.50 5.63
N LYS A 219 13.46 -15.71 5.87
CA LYS A 219 13.10 -16.50 7.06
C LYS A 219 13.34 -15.59 8.26
N ALA A 220 12.29 -15.34 9.05
CA ALA A 220 12.47 -14.59 10.28
C ALA A 220 13.67 -15.18 11.04
N PRO A 221 14.66 -14.36 11.45
CA PRO A 221 15.84 -14.86 12.12
C PRO A 221 15.40 -15.66 13.34
N THR A 222 15.88 -16.89 13.45
CA THR A 222 15.63 -17.73 14.61
C THR A 222 16.18 -17.03 15.85
N ALA A 223 15.63 -17.33 17.04
CA ALA A 223 16.05 -16.71 18.30
C ALA A 223 17.57 -16.80 18.59
N LYS A 224 18.30 -17.68 17.91
CA LYS A 224 19.77 -17.83 17.94
C LYS A 224 20.52 -16.84 17.03
N GLU A 225 19.85 -16.22 16.04
CA GLU A 225 20.47 -15.33 15.04
C GLU A 225 20.07 -13.85 15.23
N LYS A 226 19.51 -13.50 16.39
CA LYS A 226 19.22 -12.09 16.69
C LYS A 226 20.52 -11.29 16.86
N LYS A 227 21.09 -10.88 15.72
CA LYS A 227 21.95 -9.70 15.71
C LYS A 227 21.19 -8.54 16.36
N SER A 228 21.87 -7.74 17.15
CA SER A 228 21.30 -6.46 17.56
C SER A 228 20.89 -5.69 16.33
N ILE A 229 19.71 -5.03 16.31
CA ILE A 229 19.32 -4.17 15.18
C ILE A 229 20.37 -3.08 14.90
N ALA A 230 21.16 -2.69 15.91
CA ALA A 230 22.30 -1.78 15.77
C ALA A 230 23.41 -2.35 14.88
N ASP A 231 23.53 -3.66 14.74
CA ASP A 231 24.53 -4.30 13.86
C ASP A 231 24.19 -4.14 12.37
N ASN A 232 22.96 -3.71 12.04
CA ASN A 232 22.57 -3.36 10.69
C ASN A 232 22.99 -1.93 10.29
N VAL A 233 23.64 -1.17 11.17
CA VAL A 233 24.11 0.18 10.85
C VAL A 233 25.41 0.10 10.09
N ILE A 234 25.39 0.47 8.84
CA ILE A 234 26.57 0.58 7.98
C ILE A 234 27.13 2.00 8.09
N ARG A 235 28.47 2.10 8.19
CA ARG A 235 29.23 3.34 8.14
C ARG A 235 30.28 3.22 7.04
N ASP A 236 30.06 3.91 5.94
CA ASP A 236 30.96 3.79 4.81
C ASP A 236 32.05 4.87 4.84
N PRO A 237 33.20 4.65 4.18
CA PRO A 237 34.31 5.62 4.15
C PRO A 237 33.93 6.98 3.54
N ARG A 238 32.87 7.05 2.72
CA ARG A 238 32.38 8.29 2.09
C ARG A 238 31.57 9.15 3.06
N GLY A 239 31.31 8.63 4.26
CA GLY A 239 30.60 9.31 5.34
C GLY A 239 29.10 9.00 5.39
N ASP A 240 28.64 8.02 4.65
CA ASP A 240 27.26 7.53 4.76
C ASP A 240 27.12 6.72 6.04
N VAL A 241 26.04 6.99 6.76
CA VAL A 241 25.59 6.19 7.91
C VAL A 241 24.15 5.78 7.63
N PHE A 242 23.91 4.47 7.48
CA PHE A 242 22.56 4.01 7.13
C PHE A 242 22.23 2.63 7.70
N VAL A 243 20.93 2.38 7.82
CA VAL A 243 20.37 1.09 8.23
C VAL A 243 20.24 0.20 6.99
N ASP A 244 20.92 -0.93 7.02
CA ASP A 244 20.88 -1.95 5.97
C ASP A 244 19.86 -3.07 6.29
N ASN A 245 19.68 -4.00 5.35
CA ASN A 245 18.80 -5.17 5.47
C ASN A 245 17.32 -4.84 5.66
N ILE A 246 16.86 -3.66 5.24
CA ILE A 246 15.44 -3.33 5.22
C ILE A 246 14.80 -3.98 3.98
N PRO A 247 13.86 -4.93 4.14
CA PRO A 247 13.25 -5.61 3.00
C PRO A 247 12.57 -4.62 2.06
N MET A 248 12.70 -4.84 0.75
CA MET A 248 11.91 -4.11 -0.24
C MET A 248 10.50 -4.69 -0.30
N VAL A 249 9.53 -3.83 -0.47
CA VAL A 249 8.13 -4.15 -0.80
C VAL A 249 7.71 -3.17 -1.89
N ASP A 250 7.23 -3.70 -3.01
CA ASP A 250 6.65 -2.91 -4.07
C ASP A 250 5.17 -2.65 -3.75
N GLN A 251 4.80 -1.38 -3.58
CA GLN A 251 3.44 -0.98 -3.21
C GLN A 251 2.40 -1.14 -4.31
N GLY A 252 2.84 -1.42 -5.55
CA GLY A 252 1.97 -1.34 -6.72
C GLY A 252 1.57 0.08 -7.10
N GLN A 253 0.57 0.22 -7.98
CA GLN A 253 0.29 1.50 -8.63
C GLN A 253 -0.30 2.58 -7.74
N LYS A 254 -1.01 2.26 -6.63
CA LYS A 254 -1.73 3.32 -5.89
C LYS A 254 -1.93 3.05 -4.40
N GLY A 255 -1.84 4.13 -3.62
CA GLY A 255 -2.41 4.27 -2.27
C GLY A 255 -1.78 3.43 -1.15
N TYR A 256 -0.97 2.45 -1.48
CA TYR A 256 -0.40 1.49 -0.52
C TYR A 256 0.94 1.93 0.09
N CYS A 257 1.45 3.12 -0.21
CA CYS A 257 2.74 3.59 0.30
C CYS A 257 2.87 3.48 1.83
N ALA A 258 1.82 3.81 2.56
CA ALA A 258 1.79 3.69 4.02
C ALA A 258 1.82 2.24 4.49
N ALA A 259 1.03 1.38 3.84
CA ALA A 259 0.94 -0.05 4.17
C ALA A 259 2.25 -0.76 3.85
N ALA A 260 2.78 -0.58 2.62
CA ALA A 260 4.04 -1.17 2.19
C ALA A 260 5.24 -0.68 3.02
N THR A 261 5.30 0.62 3.34
CA THR A 261 6.33 1.15 4.24
C THR A 261 6.26 0.51 5.62
N SER A 262 5.05 0.33 6.16
CA SER A 262 4.84 -0.32 7.46
C SER A 262 5.23 -1.80 7.42
N GLU A 263 4.89 -2.51 6.35
CA GLU A 263 5.32 -3.90 6.14
C GLU A 263 6.84 -4.00 6.14
N ARG A 264 7.55 -3.13 5.41
CA ARG A 264 9.02 -3.13 5.36
C ARG A 264 9.62 -3.01 6.76
N VAL A 265 9.12 -2.07 7.58
CA VAL A 265 9.61 -1.88 8.96
C VAL A 265 9.28 -3.08 9.83
N MET A 266 8.08 -3.66 9.71
CA MET A 266 7.68 -4.84 10.48
C MET A 266 8.51 -6.06 10.10
N ARG A 267 8.69 -6.31 8.80
CA ARG A 267 9.54 -7.41 8.28
C ARG A 267 11.01 -7.24 8.69
N TYR A 268 11.52 -6.01 8.71
CA TYR A 268 12.84 -5.70 9.22
C TYR A 268 13.02 -6.15 10.69
N TYR A 269 11.97 -6.07 11.50
CA TYR A 269 11.97 -6.59 12.87
C TYR A 269 11.59 -8.07 12.98
N GLY A 270 11.51 -8.80 11.87
CA GLY A 270 11.17 -10.21 11.84
C GLY A 270 9.68 -10.51 12.04
N VAL A 271 8.81 -9.51 11.85
CA VAL A 271 7.36 -9.69 11.87
C VAL A 271 6.88 -9.95 10.45
N GLU A 272 6.39 -11.16 10.20
CA GLU A 272 5.78 -11.51 8.92
C GLU A 272 4.39 -10.88 8.83
N VAL A 273 4.25 -9.93 7.94
CA VAL A 273 3.03 -9.17 7.65
C VAL A 273 3.06 -8.78 6.18
N ASP A 274 1.88 -8.54 5.62
CA ASP A 274 1.78 -8.12 4.22
C ASP A 274 1.02 -6.79 4.12
N GLU A 275 1.32 -5.95 3.11
CA GLU A 275 0.74 -4.63 2.98
C GLU A 275 -0.78 -4.65 2.84
N HIS A 276 -1.37 -5.72 2.31
CA HIS A 276 -2.83 -5.84 2.21
C HIS A 276 -3.48 -6.04 3.58
N GLU A 277 -2.84 -6.80 4.46
CA GLU A 277 -3.34 -6.96 5.83
C GLU A 277 -3.23 -5.65 6.60
N ILE A 278 -2.18 -4.89 6.36
CA ILE A 278 -1.99 -3.56 6.94
C ILE A 278 -2.98 -2.57 6.31
N GLY A 279 -3.08 -2.56 4.99
CA GLY A 279 -3.99 -1.70 4.25
C GLY A 279 -5.45 -1.93 4.63
N GLN A 280 -5.85 -3.17 4.79
CA GLN A 280 -7.19 -3.54 5.24
C GLN A 280 -7.45 -3.06 6.68
N ALA A 281 -6.49 -3.24 7.60
CA ALA A 281 -6.60 -2.74 8.96
C ALA A 281 -6.65 -1.20 9.00
N ALA A 282 -6.03 -0.55 8.04
CA ALA A 282 -5.99 0.90 7.88
C ALA A 282 -7.21 1.49 7.14
N GLY A 283 -8.09 0.64 6.59
CA GLY A 283 -9.10 1.11 5.68
C GLY A 283 -8.51 1.79 4.43
N THR A 284 -7.28 1.40 4.05
CA THR A 284 -6.60 1.91 2.86
C THR A 284 -7.37 1.50 1.63
N THR A 285 -7.62 2.47 0.75
CA THR A 285 -8.26 2.20 -0.53
C THR A 285 -7.26 2.44 -1.66
N ALA A 286 -7.40 1.69 -2.74
CA ALA A 286 -6.51 1.75 -3.90
C ALA A 286 -6.34 3.16 -4.46
N ASP A 287 -7.42 3.93 -4.46
CA ASP A 287 -7.51 5.21 -5.14
C ASP A 287 -7.37 6.45 -4.25
N GLY A 288 -7.38 6.29 -2.94
CA GLY A 288 -7.36 7.41 -2.01
C GLY A 288 -6.22 7.44 -1.02
N GLY A 289 -5.44 6.37 -1.03
CA GLY A 289 -4.41 6.21 -0.02
C GLY A 289 -4.98 6.12 1.39
N THR A 290 -4.12 6.25 2.34
CA THR A 290 -4.46 6.28 3.76
C THR A 290 -4.19 7.68 4.28
N SER A 291 -5.14 8.29 4.97
CA SER A 291 -4.83 9.53 5.68
C SER A 291 -3.75 9.27 6.74
N THR A 292 -2.95 10.28 7.04
CA THR A 292 -1.90 10.16 8.08
C THR A 292 -2.45 9.72 9.43
N LYS A 293 -3.69 10.11 9.76
CA LYS A 293 -4.37 9.69 10.98
C LYS A 293 -4.72 8.20 10.95
N GLU A 294 -5.39 7.75 9.90
CA GLU A 294 -5.77 6.34 9.71
C GLU A 294 -4.54 5.44 9.65
N MET A 295 -3.48 5.90 9.00
CA MET A 295 -2.19 5.22 8.98
C MET A 295 -1.63 5.04 10.39
N LYS A 296 -1.58 6.12 11.19
CA LYS A 296 -1.07 6.06 12.55
C LYS A 296 -1.90 5.12 13.42
N GLU A 297 -3.22 5.25 13.39
CA GLU A 297 -4.14 4.39 14.15
C GLU A 297 -3.94 2.92 13.81
N SER A 298 -3.71 2.60 12.55
CA SER A 298 -3.48 1.24 12.07
C SER A 298 -2.12 0.72 12.48
N ILE A 299 -1.07 1.52 12.31
CA ILE A 299 0.28 1.19 12.77
C ILE A 299 0.27 0.98 14.29
N ASP A 300 -0.41 1.82 15.04
CA ASP A 300 -0.53 1.69 16.51
C ASP A 300 -1.30 0.41 16.89
N MET A 301 -2.39 0.10 16.18
CA MET A 301 -3.19 -1.10 16.40
C MET A 301 -2.38 -2.37 16.11
N ILE A 302 -1.70 -2.41 14.97
CA ILE A 302 -0.90 -3.54 14.53
C ILE A 302 0.36 -3.63 15.40
N GLY A 303 1.03 -2.52 15.66
CA GLY A 303 2.23 -2.46 16.49
C GLY A 303 2.02 -3.06 17.87
N LYS A 304 0.92 -2.71 18.55
CA LYS A 304 0.58 -3.28 19.86
C LYS A 304 0.46 -4.80 19.84
N ARG A 305 -0.06 -5.39 18.76
CA ARG A 305 -0.21 -6.85 18.62
C ARG A 305 1.13 -7.57 18.52
N PHE A 306 2.14 -6.91 17.92
CA PHE A 306 3.48 -7.46 17.72
C PHE A 306 4.52 -6.97 18.73
N ARG A 307 4.08 -6.33 19.82
CA ARG A 307 4.97 -5.71 20.80
C ARG A 307 5.90 -4.67 20.16
N LEU A 308 5.39 -3.92 19.21
CA LEU A 308 6.04 -2.75 18.63
C LEU A 308 5.40 -1.49 19.22
N ALA A 309 6.23 -0.52 19.59
CA ALA A 309 5.78 0.80 19.99
C ALA A 309 5.98 1.78 18.84
N THR A 310 4.99 2.61 18.59
CA THR A 310 5.08 3.73 17.66
C THR A 310 5.27 5.03 18.43
N GLN A 311 6.02 5.94 17.87
CA GLN A 311 6.24 7.28 18.41
C GLN A 311 6.23 8.30 17.28
N THR A 312 5.35 9.29 17.37
CA THR A 312 5.35 10.46 16.50
C THR A 312 6.45 11.43 16.96
N LEU A 313 7.37 11.76 16.08
CA LEU A 313 8.45 12.72 16.31
C LEU A 313 8.09 14.11 15.80
N TYR A 314 7.35 14.14 14.67
CA TYR A 314 6.87 15.33 14.00
C TYR A 314 5.58 15.03 13.25
N GLY A 315 4.65 16.00 13.16
CA GLY A 315 3.39 15.91 12.40
C GLY A 315 2.16 15.99 13.28
N ASP A 316 1.03 16.30 12.65
CA ASP A 316 -0.24 16.60 13.32
C ASP A 316 -1.25 15.47 13.10
N PHE A 317 -0.99 14.30 13.67
CA PHE A 317 -1.83 13.11 13.47
C PHE A 317 -3.13 13.13 14.28
N ASP A 318 -3.12 13.76 15.46
CA ASP A 318 -4.20 13.64 16.46
C ASP A 318 -5.07 14.91 16.56
N LYS A 319 -4.84 15.91 15.70
CA LYS A 319 -5.57 17.18 15.77
C LYS A 319 -6.98 17.07 15.24
N ASN A 320 -7.91 17.71 15.92
CA ASN A 320 -9.26 17.95 15.44
C ASN A 320 -9.27 18.90 14.23
N VAL A 321 -10.43 19.10 13.62
CA VAL A 321 -10.58 19.95 12.41
C VAL A 321 -10.17 21.39 12.70
N ASP A 322 -10.59 21.95 13.83
CA ASP A 322 -10.31 23.35 14.19
C ASP A 322 -8.82 23.60 14.41
N ASP A 323 -8.12 22.68 15.09
CA ASP A 323 -6.67 22.75 15.27
C ASP A 323 -5.91 22.65 13.93
N ARG A 324 -6.45 21.88 12.98
CA ARG A 324 -5.87 21.77 11.63
C ARG A 324 -6.03 23.07 10.85
N ILE A 325 -7.19 23.71 10.94
CA ILE A 325 -7.46 24.99 10.31
C ILE A 325 -6.53 26.05 10.87
N GLN A 326 -6.47 26.20 12.20
CA GLN A 326 -5.54 27.13 12.85
C GLN A 326 -4.07 26.84 12.50
N GLY A 327 -3.72 25.56 12.36
CA GLY A 327 -2.39 25.14 11.93
C GLY A 327 -2.08 25.62 10.51
N LEU A 328 -3.04 25.48 9.59
CA LEU A 328 -2.93 25.94 8.20
C LEU A 328 -2.78 27.47 8.13
N GLU A 329 -3.61 28.19 8.84
CA GLU A 329 -3.56 29.67 8.89
C GLU A 329 -2.20 30.16 9.43
N LYS A 330 -1.66 29.53 10.47
CA LYS A 330 -0.31 29.83 10.99
C LYS A 330 0.79 29.49 10.00
N GLU A 331 0.63 28.41 9.25
CA GLU A 331 1.58 28.01 8.19
C GLU A 331 1.58 29.04 7.06
N VAL A 332 0.39 29.45 6.58
CA VAL A 332 0.24 30.49 5.55
C VAL A 332 0.81 31.82 6.04
N ALA A 333 0.52 32.25 7.26
CA ALA A 333 1.07 33.49 7.80
C ALA A 333 2.62 33.46 7.87
N SER A 334 3.20 32.31 8.24
CA SER A 334 4.64 32.11 8.27
C SER A 334 5.25 32.11 6.87
N TYR A 335 4.57 31.48 5.91
CA TYR A 335 4.94 31.48 4.51
C TYR A 335 4.91 32.90 3.93
N ASN A 336 3.83 33.64 4.13
CA ASN A 336 3.68 35.01 3.62
C ASN A 336 4.76 35.96 4.18
N LYS A 337 5.17 35.77 5.44
CA LYS A 337 6.32 36.50 6.01
C LYS A 337 7.63 36.21 5.26
N ALA A 338 7.88 34.93 4.90
CA ALA A 338 9.05 34.55 4.11
C ALA A 338 8.94 35.05 2.66
N ALA A 339 7.74 34.95 2.05
CA ALA A 339 7.48 35.45 0.71
C ALA A 339 7.77 36.94 0.57
N LYS A 340 7.30 37.77 1.51
CA LYS A 340 7.63 39.20 1.56
C LYS A 340 9.12 39.46 1.59
N LYS A 341 9.86 38.73 2.44
CA LYS A 341 11.32 38.84 2.55
C LYS A 341 12.00 38.53 1.21
N LEU A 342 11.51 37.53 0.49
CA LEU A 342 12.06 37.06 -0.78
C LEU A 342 11.46 37.77 -2.01
N LYS A 343 10.55 38.73 -1.81
CA LYS A 343 9.83 39.45 -2.88
C LYS A 343 9.07 38.49 -3.82
N LYS A 344 8.49 37.44 -3.25
CA LYS A 344 7.65 36.44 -3.93
C LYS A 344 6.18 36.66 -3.59
N ALA A 345 5.30 35.96 -4.32
CA ALA A 345 3.85 36.05 -4.13
C ALA A 345 3.42 35.53 -2.76
N GLU A 346 2.52 36.24 -2.10
CA GLU A 346 1.84 35.82 -0.90
C GLU A 346 0.62 35.00 -1.24
N ILE A 347 0.22 34.10 -0.33
CA ILE A 347 -1.01 33.31 -0.45
C ILE A 347 -2.15 34.08 0.19
N ALA A 348 -3.14 34.49 -0.62
CA ALA A 348 -4.33 35.16 -0.13
C ALA A 348 -5.29 34.16 0.55
N GLU A 349 -6.11 34.64 1.49
CA GLU A 349 -7.12 33.82 2.19
C GLU A 349 -8.09 33.15 1.21
N SER A 350 -8.48 33.86 0.13
CA SER A 350 -9.37 33.36 -0.93
C SER A 350 -8.87 32.13 -1.68
N VAL A 351 -7.57 31.80 -1.57
CA VAL A 351 -6.99 30.59 -2.17
C VAL A 351 -7.46 29.33 -1.45
N TYR A 352 -7.65 29.40 -0.14
CA TYR A 352 -7.90 28.20 0.68
C TYR A 352 -9.13 28.28 1.58
N ILE A 353 -9.82 29.44 1.63
CA ILE A 353 -11.08 29.61 2.37
C ILE A 353 -12.17 30.00 1.41
N HIS A 354 -13.16 29.15 1.25
CA HIS A 354 -14.34 29.39 0.42
C HIS A 354 -15.57 29.57 1.32
N ARG A 355 -16.23 30.72 1.24
CA ARG A 355 -17.42 31.08 2.03
C ARG A 355 -18.65 31.03 1.14
N SER A 356 -19.67 30.26 1.53
CA SER A 356 -20.95 30.19 0.83
C SER A 356 -22.07 30.22 1.87
N GLY A 357 -22.74 31.36 2.04
CA GLY A 357 -23.68 31.56 3.11
C GLY A 357 -23.03 31.35 4.50
N ASN A 358 -23.59 30.45 5.28
CA ASN A 358 -23.06 30.08 6.60
C ASN A 358 -22.00 28.96 6.56
N MET A 359 -21.66 28.47 5.37
CA MET A 359 -20.69 27.39 5.20
C MET A 359 -19.31 27.95 4.89
N ILE A 360 -18.29 27.46 5.62
CA ILE A 360 -16.89 27.78 5.37
C ILE A 360 -16.21 26.46 5.00
N GLN A 361 -15.61 26.43 3.82
CA GLN A 361 -14.83 25.29 3.31
C GLN A 361 -13.36 25.68 3.27
N TYR A 362 -12.50 24.81 3.81
CA TYR A 362 -11.05 24.95 3.77
C TYR A 362 -10.45 23.99 2.75
N ASP A 363 -9.55 24.50 1.90
CA ASP A 363 -8.79 23.69 0.94
C ASP A 363 -7.28 23.73 1.22
N PRO A 364 -6.77 22.80 2.03
CA PRO A 364 -5.33 22.71 2.29
C PRO A 364 -4.50 22.38 1.04
N ARG A 365 -5.09 21.70 0.04
CA ARG A 365 -4.39 21.35 -1.21
C ARG A 365 -4.13 22.58 -2.07
N ALA A 366 -5.05 23.52 -2.08
CA ALA A 366 -4.85 24.80 -2.77
C ALA A 366 -3.65 25.55 -2.18
N VAL A 367 -3.48 25.56 -0.85
CA VAL A 367 -2.29 26.14 -0.20
C VAL A 367 -1.03 25.43 -0.66
N ASP A 368 -1.03 24.09 -0.63
CA ASP A 368 0.12 23.29 -1.05
C ASP A 368 0.53 23.56 -2.52
N THR A 369 -0.45 23.78 -3.38
CA THR A 369 -0.21 24.09 -4.79
C THR A 369 0.30 25.52 -5.01
N ALA A 370 -0.13 26.46 -4.18
CA ALA A 370 0.26 27.85 -4.27
C ALA A 370 1.64 28.16 -3.67
N MET A 371 2.21 27.26 -2.88
CA MET A 371 3.50 27.48 -2.25
C MET A 371 4.68 27.39 -3.22
N ASP A 372 5.44 28.47 -3.34
CA ASP A 372 6.74 28.47 -4.04
C ASP A 372 7.76 27.66 -3.21
N PRO A 373 8.48 26.68 -3.82
CA PRO A 373 9.42 25.82 -3.10
C PRO A 373 10.56 26.55 -2.39
N GLU A 374 11.07 27.65 -2.96
CA GLU A 374 12.16 28.45 -2.34
C GLU A 374 11.68 29.17 -1.08
N VAL A 375 10.47 29.74 -1.15
CA VAL A 375 9.83 30.40 0.00
C VAL A 375 9.56 29.40 1.11
N LEU A 376 9.04 28.21 0.74
CA LEU A 376 8.79 27.13 1.67
C LEU A 376 10.09 26.68 2.37
N MET A 377 11.17 26.57 1.61
CA MET A 377 12.49 26.22 2.14
C MET A 377 12.99 27.31 3.11
N ASP A 378 12.96 28.60 2.73
CA ASP A 378 13.42 29.68 3.63
C ASP A 378 12.62 29.70 4.93
N MET A 379 11.28 29.54 4.82
CA MET A 379 10.40 29.46 5.99
C MET A 379 10.77 28.31 6.93
N LYS A 380 11.01 27.11 6.38
CA LYS A 380 11.22 25.89 7.16
C LYS A 380 12.64 25.74 7.67
N VAL A 381 13.64 26.08 6.87
CA VAL A 381 15.08 25.90 7.20
C VAL A 381 15.65 27.09 7.94
N ASN A 382 15.40 28.31 7.47
CA ASN A 382 16.01 29.55 7.99
C ASN A 382 15.06 30.34 8.89
N GLY A 383 13.77 30.16 8.73
CA GLY A 383 12.73 30.95 9.38
C GLY A 383 12.14 30.33 10.63
N ALA A 384 10.81 30.40 10.74
CA ALA A 384 10.04 30.04 11.93
C ALA A 384 10.21 28.57 12.39
N GLN A 385 10.61 27.66 11.50
CA GLN A 385 10.75 26.24 11.80
C GLN A 385 12.21 25.77 11.97
N LYS A 386 13.18 26.66 12.02
CA LYS A 386 14.61 26.33 12.15
C LYS A 386 14.94 25.43 13.35
N SER A 387 14.28 25.63 14.49
CA SER A 387 14.48 24.77 15.67
C SER A 387 13.95 23.35 15.44
N ARG A 388 12.83 23.23 14.72
CA ARG A 388 12.26 21.93 14.33
C ARG A 388 13.14 21.22 13.31
N TYR A 389 13.77 21.95 12.39
CA TYR A 389 14.75 21.37 11.47
C TYR A 389 15.94 20.76 12.20
N ARG A 390 16.49 21.47 13.18
CA ARG A 390 17.59 20.93 14.01
C ARG A 390 17.15 19.67 14.76
N LYS A 391 15.94 19.67 15.30
CA LYS A 391 15.39 18.49 15.97
C LYS A 391 15.19 17.33 15.00
N PHE A 392 14.68 17.57 13.78
CA PHE A 392 14.54 16.57 12.72
C PHE A 392 15.87 15.88 12.43
N MET A 393 16.95 16.63 12.24
CA MET A 393 18.29 16.07 12.03
C MET A 393 18.78 15.28 13.25
N SER A 394 18.56 15.81 14.45
CA SER A 394 18.92 15.11 15.70
C SER A 394 18.18 13.79 15.86
N ASP A 395 16.89 13.77 15.55
CA ASP A 395 16.08 12.54 15.61
C ASP A 395 16.57 11.51 14.59
N ILE A 396 16.90 11.92 13.36
CA ILE A 396 17.46 11.02 12.34
C ILE A 396 18.76 10.39 12.84
N HIS A 397 19.70 11.21 13.33
CA HIS A 397 20.94 10.69 13.89
C HIS A 397 20.69 9.71 15.04
N GLN A 398 19.79 10.07 15.95
CA GLN A 398 19.49 9.25 17.11
C GLN A 398 18.99 7.86 16.70
N TYR A 399 18.00 7.78 15.80
CA TYR A 399 17.35 6.52 15.47
C TYR A 399 18.15 5.69 14.47
N VAL A 400 18.71 6.31 13.45
CA VAL A 400 19.59 5.62 12.48
C VAL A 400 20.78 4.98 13.17
N ASN A 401 21.42 5.66 14.11
CA ASN A 401 22.55 5.10 14.88
C ASN A 401 22.14 3.91 15.77
N GLN A 402 20.85 3.74 16.04
CA GLN A 402 20.30 2.59 16.76
C GLN A 402 19.83 1.46 15.83
N GLY A 403 19.99 1.62 14.50
CA GLY A 403 19.46 0.69 13.52
C GLY A 403 17.94 0.75 13.32
N ILE A 404 17.34 1.91 13.62
CA ILE A 404 15.88 2.13 13.54
C ILE A 404 15.57 3.02 12.34
N PRO A 405 14.92 2.51 11.28
CA PRO A 405 14.45 3.34 10.17
C PRO A 405 13.27 4.20 10.60
N LEU A 406 13.14 5.38 9.98
CA LEU A 406 12.08 6.32 10.32
C LEU A 406 11.04 6.36 9.20
N ILE A 407 9.76 6.21 9.55
CA ILE A 407 8.63 6.38 8.65
C ILE A 407 8.46 7.87 8.38
N TRP A 408 8.54 8.24 7.11
CA TRP A 408 8.65 9.63 6.69
C TRP A 408 7.56 9.99 5.69
N GLY A 409 6.63 10.84 6.10
CA GLY A 409 5.61 11.40 5.22
C GLY A 409 6.08 12.69 4.56
N VAL A 410 5.93 12.77 3.25
CA VAL A 410 6.44 13.86 2.43
C VAL A 410 5.36 14.48 1.54
N LYS A 411 5.56 15.75 1.20
CA LYS A 411 4.91 16.41 0.07
C LYS A 411 5.71 16.08 -1.19
N PHE A 412 5.21 15.14 -1.97
CA PHE A 412 5.83 14.67 -3.20
C PHE A 412 5.65 15.68 -4.33
N GLY A 413 6.61 15.73 -5.28
CA GLY A 413 6.54 16.62 -6.44
C GLY A 413 7.00 18.06 -6.19
N VAL A 414 7.46 18.40 -4.98
CA VAL A 414 8.06 19.72 -4.66
C VAL A 414 9.56 19.74 -4.94
N TYR A 415 10.27 18.69 -4.55
CA TYR A 415 11.68 18.50 -4.87
C TYR A 415 11.81 17.69 -6.17
N PRO A 416 12.58 18.15 -7.17
CA PRO A 416 12.77 17.42 -8.42
C PRO A 416 13.66 16.18 -8.19
N GLU A 417 13.04 15.01 -8.10
CA GLU A 417 13.76 13.74 -7.94
C GLU A 417 14.09 13.16 -9.32
N PRO A 418 15.34 12.71 -9.56
CA PRO A 418 15.71 12.02 -10.79
C PRO A 418 14.87 10.75 -11.01
N ASN A 419 14.51 10.48 -12.25
CA ASN A 419 13.79 9.26 -12.67
C ASN A 419 12.47 9.02 -11.93
N THR A 420 11.78 10.08 -11.55
CA THR A 420 10.53 9.99 -10.83
C THR A 420 9.49 10.91 -11.47
N LYS A 421 8.29 10.39 -11.75
CA LYS A 421 7.18 11.21 -12.25
C LYS A 421 6.80 12.24 -11.20
N GLN A 422 6.88 13.52 -11.57
CA GLN A 422 6.68 14.65 -10.66
C GLN A 422 5.22 15.06 -10.66
N GLU A 423 4.41 14.48 -9.80
CA GLU A 423 3.04 14.94 -9.53
C GLU A 423 2.93 15.39 -8.07
N LEU A 424 2.27 16.53 -7.83
CA LEU A 424 2.03 16.99 -6.46
C LEU A 424 1.13 16.02 -5.71
N GLY A 425 1.59 15.56 -4.56
CA GLY A 425 0.84 14.61 -3.75
C GLY A 425 1.49 14.36 -2.40
N TYR A 426 0.91 13.43 -1.66
CA TYR A 426 1.49 12.93 -0.40
C TYR A 426 2.01 11.52 -0.60
N HIS A 427 3.16 11.24 -0.03
CA HIS A 427 3.79 9.94 -0.10
C HIS A 427 4.44 9.57 1.22
N ILE A 428 4.52 8.27 1.50
CA ILE A 428 5.18 7.72 2.68
C ILE A 428 6.35 6.87 2.23
N ARG A 429 7.51 7.15 2.83
CA ARG A 429 8.78 6.48 2.55
C ARG A 429 9.58 6.28 3.84
N LEU A 430 10.77 5.73 3.78
CA LEU A 430 11.64 5.53 4.93
C LEU A 430 12.87 6.44 4.84
N ILE A 431 13.18 7.19 5.90
CA ILE A 431 14.55 7.66 6.11
C ILE A 431 15.32 6.49 6.70
N ILE A 432 16.40 6.12 6.04
CA ILE A 432 17.25 5.00 6.42
C ILE A 432 18.66 5.45 6.82
N GLY A 433 19.05 6.69 6.53
CA GLY A 433 20.38 7.15 6.80
C GLY A 433 20.60 8.63 6.59
N TYR A 434 21.86 9.03 6.74
CA TYR A 434 22.35 10.41 6.56
C TYR A 434 23.82 10.44 6.12
N ASN A 435 24.23 11.58 5.55
CA ASN A 435 25.62 11.91 5.29
C ASN A 435 25.89 13.36 5.73
N ASP A 436 26.56 13.54 6.86
CA ASP A 436 26.84 14.89 7.41
C ASP A 436 27.81 15.68 6.56
N LYS A 437 28.81 15.02 5.94
CA LYS A 437 29.80 15.68 5.09
C LYS A 437 29.17 16.33 3.86
N LYS A 438 28.16 15.67 3.29
CA LYS A 438 27.41 16.15 2.12
C LYS A 438 26.13 16.88 2.49
N ARG A 439 25.72 16.84 3.75
CA ARG A 439 24.43 17.33 4.25
C ARG A 439 23.25 16.70 3.50
N GLU A 440 23.28 15.37 3.38
CA GLU A 440 22.26 14.58 2.69
C GLU A 440 21.51 13.66 3.66
N ILE A 441 20.25 13.40 3.32
CA ILE A 441 19.43 12.33 3.87
C ILE A 441 19.43 11.17 2.90
N LEU A 442 19.60 9.96 3.42
CA LEU A 442 19.46 8.72 2.69
C LEU A 442 18.10 8.14 2.99
N TYR A 443 17.35 7.84 1.93
CA TYR A 443 15.98 7.35 2.07
C TYR A 443 15.71 6.20 1.10
N SER A 444 14.66 5.45 1.38
CA SER A 444 14.21 4.31 0.61
C SER A 444 12.72 4.42 0.32
N ASP A 445 12.35 4.11 -0.90
CA ASP A 445 10.97 4.14 -1.38
C ASP A 445 10.35 2.74 -1.47
N THR A 446 9.06 2.66 -1.77
CA THR A 446 8.27 1.42 -1.90
C THR A 446 7.90 1.13 -3.35
N TRP A 447 8.80 1.45 -4.28
CA TRP A 447 8.59 1.30 -5.74
C TRP A 447 9.47 0.20 -6.36
N GLY A 448 9.79 -0.84 -5.57
CA GLY A 448 10.55 -1.98 -6.05
C GLY A 448 12.05 -1.73 -6.17
N SER A 449 12.70 -2.58 -6.96
CA SER A 449 14.16 -2.56 -7.16
C SER A 449 14.66 -1.24 -7.73
N GLY A 450 15.84 -0.82 -7.28
CA GLY A 450 16.42 0.49 -7.64
C GLY A 450 15.96 1.65 -6.77
N HIS A 451 15.01 1.41 -5.85
CA HIS A 451 14.51 2.44 -4.92
C HIS A 451 14.92 2.21 -3.46
N GLU A 452 15.87 1.29 -3.22
CA GLU A 452 16.36 0.92 -1.88
C GLU A 452 17.14 2.05 -1.23
N LEU A 453 17.93 2.78 -2.00
CA LEU A 453 18.83 3.82 -1.51
C LEU A 453 18.83 5.03 -2.42
N LYS A 454 18.09 6.04 -2.03
CA LYS A 454 18.04 7.35 -2.67
C LYS A 454 18.62 8.42 -1.75
N ARG A 455 18.90 9.60 -2.31
CA ARG A 455 19.52 10.72 -1.60
C ARG A 455 18.85 12.03 -1.94
N MET A 456 18.78 12.92 -0.97
CA MET A 456 18.48 14.33 -1.21
C MET A 456 19.16 15.23 -0.17
N PRO A 457 19.35 16.52 -0.49
CA PRO A 457 19.85 17.49 0.48
C PRO A 457 18.94 17.56 1.72
N ALA A 458 19.54 17.63 2.91
CA ALA A 458 18.81 17.65 4.17
C ALA A 458 17.82 18.82 4.28
N ASP A 459 18.18 19.97 3.70
CA ASP A 459 17.32 21.16 3.66
C ASP A 459 16.04 20.86 2.87
N TRP A 460 16.15 20.17 1.72
CA TRP A 460 14.99 19.72 0.93
C TRP A 460 14.20 18.62 1.65
N ALA A 461 14.88 17.67 2.27
CA ALA A 461 14.19 16.63 3.03
C ALA A 461 13.30 17.24 4.13
N TRP A 462 13.80 18.26 4.86
CA TRP A 462 12.99 19.00 5.82
C TRP A 462 11.89 19.80 5.15
N THR A 463 12.18 20.46 4.03
CA THR A 463 11.21 21.29 3.30
C THR A 463 9.97 20.50 2.92
N ILE A 464 10.16 19.30 2.39
CA ILE A 464 9.04 18.44 1.96
C ILE A 464 8.43 17.61 3.09
N SER A 465 9.03 17.57 4.28
CA SER A 465 8.55 16.76 5.42
C SER A 465 7.18 17.22 5.91
N ARG A 466 6.26 16.26 6.07
CA ARG A 466 4.91 16.45 6.66
C ARG A 466 4.80 15.74 8.00
N CYS A 467 5.40 14.56 8.12
CA CYS A 467 5.43 13.80 9.36
C CYS A 467 6.67 12.92 9.47
N LEU A 468 7.02 12.57 10.69
CA LEU A 468 8.09 11.64 11.01
C LEU A 468 7.67 10.77 12.19
N MET A 469 7.76 9.47 12.03
CA MET A 469 7.44 8.49 13.05
C MET A 469 8.51 7.42 13.13
N VAL A 470 8.59 6.78 14.28
CA VAL A 470 9.38 5.56 14.46
C VAL A 470 8.48 4.45 14.96
N MET A 471 8.80 3.24 14.54
CA MET A 471 8.27 2.01 15.07
C MET A 471 9.45 1.21 15.62
N LYS A 472 9.37 0.76 16.88
CA LYS A 472 10.47 0.06 17.54
C LYS A 472 9.96 -1.12 18.37
N PRO A 473 10.73 -2.22 18.47
CA PRO A 473 10.38 -3.32 19.35
C PRO A 473 10.27 -2.86 20.81
N LEU A 474 9.22 -3.30 21.51
CA LEU A 474 9.15 -3.22 22.95
C LEU A 474 10.11 -4.26 23.52
N ARG A 475 11.02 -3.84 24.38
CA ARG A 475 11.95 -4.69 25.10
C ARG A 475 11.26 -5.67 26.03
#